data_27af0643b51b781c1e71e47049e97530
#
_entry.id   27af0643b51b781c1e71e47049e97530
#
_cell.length_a   1.000
_cell.length_b   1.000
_cell.length_c   1.000
_cell.angle_alpha   90.00
_cell.angle_beta   90.00
_cell.angle_gamma   90.00
#
_symmetry.space_group_name_H-M   'P 1'
#
loop_
_entity.id
_entity.type
_entity.pdbx_description
1 polymer ?
#
loop_
_entity_poly.entity_id
_entity_poly.type
_entity_poly.pdbx_seq_one_letter_code
_entity_poly.pdbx_strand_id
1 'polypeptide(L)'
;PSRTKELLNQFDFNFKKSLGQNFLIDINIIHKIIDASHIDKSTGVIEVGPGMGSLTEQLAKSAKKVLSFEIDQRLIPVLKETLHPYDNVTIINEDILKADIAASVNTYLNDCDKIMVVANLPYYITTPILLNLMQQDIPIDGYVVMMQKEVGERLNAQVGTKAYGSLSIVAQYYTETSKVLTVPKSVFLPPP
;
A
#
# COMPACT_ATOMS: atom_id res chain seq x y z
N PRO A 1 5.05 6.23 17.04
CA PRO A 1 4.02 7.26 17.34
C PRO A 1 4.62 8.65 17.58
N SER A 2 5.73 8.79 18.34
CA SER A 2 6.37 10.10 18.61
C SER A 2 6.90 10.75 17.34
N ARG A 3 7.70 10.01 16.56
CA ARG A 3 8.30 10.50 15.30
C ARG A 3 7.26 10.97 14.29
N THR A 4 6.14 10.23 14.15
CA THR A 4 5.04 10.64 13.27
C THR A 4 4.43 11.97 13.70
N LYS A 5 4.18 12.15 14.99
CA LYS A 5 3.65 13.40 15.52
C LYS A 5 4.62 14.57 15.37
N GLU A 6 5.91 14.32 15.58
CA GLU A 6 6.98 15.32 15.37
C GLU A 6 7.03 15.79 13.92
N LEU A 7 6.98 14.86 12.95
CA LEU A 7 6.95 15.17 11.52
C LEU A 7 5.68 15.94 11.13
N LEU A 8 4.52 15.54 11.64
CA LEU A 8 3.26 16.26 11.39
C LEU A 8 3.35 17.72 11.87
N ASN A 9 3.92 17.94 13.04
CA ASN A 9 4.11 19.29 13.59
C ASN A 9 5.16 20.08 12.79
N GLN A 10 6.29 19.44 12.44
CA GLN A 10 7.36 20.07 11.67
C GLN A 10 6.90 20.59 10.31
N PHE A 11 6.03 19.84 9.64
CA PHE A 11 5.49 20.19 8.32
C PHE A 11 4.13 20.87 8.36
N ASP A 12 3.60 21.21 9.55
CA ASP A 12 2.26 21.79 9.75
C ASP A 12 1.18 21.02 8.97
N PHE A 13 1.24 19.70 9.05
CA PHE A 13 0.41 18.83 8.24
C PHE A 13 -0.98 18.61 8.84
N ASN A 14 -2.00 18.93 8.06
CA ASN A 14 -3.41 18.70 8.41
C ASN A 14 -4.01 17.55 7.58
N PHE A 15 -4.62 16.59 8.24
CA PHE A 15 -5.24 15.44 7.59
C PHE A 15 -6.39 15.83 6.67
N LYS A 16 -6.44 15.23 5.48
CA LYS A 16 -7.58 15.35 4.56
C LYS A 16 -8.44 14.09 4.61
N LYS A 17 -9.65 14.22 5.15
CA LYS A 17 -10.63 13.13 5.18
C LYS A 17 -10.99 12.63 3.78
N SER A 18 -11.06 13.54 2.79
CA SER A 18 -11.33 13.21 1.39
C SER A 18 -10.29 12.31 0.74
N LEU A 19 -9.08 12.23 1.31
CA LEU A 19 -8.01 11.33 0.86
C LEU A 19 -7.90 10.06 1.72
N GLY A 20 -8.79 9.85 2.69
CA GLY A 20 -8.79 8.68 3.56
C GLY A 20 -7.49 8.53 4.36
N GLN A 21 -6.91 9.65 4.82
CA GLN A 21 -5.61 9.68 5.49
C GLN A 21 -5.68 9.15 6.91
N ASN A 22 -5.37 7.86 7.06
CA ASN A 22 -5.18 7.17 8.32
C ASN A 22 -3.81 6.48 8.26
N PHE A 23 -2.80 7.10 8.85
CA PHE A 23 -1.43 6.61 8.76
C PHE A 23 -1.17 5.47 9.74
N LEU A 24 -0.66 4.37 9.23
CA LEU A 24 -0.23 3.24 10.05
C LEU A 24 1.03 3.61 10.84
N ILE A 25 0.96 3.49 12.18
CA ILE A 25 2.02 3.92 13.08
C ILE A 25 2.56 2.81 13.98
N ASP A 26 2.00 1.61 13.93
CA ASP A 26 2.42 0.47 14.74
C ASP A 26 3.45 -0.38 14.01
N ILE A 27 4.68 -0.41 14.53
CA ILE A 27 5.80 -1.14 13.92
C ILE A 27 5.57 -2.66 13.94
N ASN A 28 4.86 -3.20 14.91
CA ASN A 28 4.60 -4.64 14.99
C ASN A 28 3.65 -5.07 13.88
N ILE A 29 2.65 -4.27 13.57
CA ILE A 29 1.73 -4.51 12.44
C ILE A 29 2.50 -4.41 11.12
N ILE A 30 3.35 -3.41 10.97
CA ILE A 30 4.20 -3.24 9.78
C ILE A 30 5.08 -4.47 9.57
N HIS A 31 5.73 -4.97 10.61
CA HIS A 31 6.56 -6.18 10.52
C HIS A 31 5.74 -7.42 10.13
N LYS A 32 4.52 -7.57 10.64
CA LYS A 32 3.62 -8.66 10.22
C LYS A 32 3.24 -8.59 8.74
N ILE A 33 3.04 -7.38 8.22
CA ILE A 33 2.78 -7.16 6.79
C ILE A 33 4.00 -7.57 5.96
N ILE A 34 5.20 -7.16 6.36
CA ILE A 34 6.45 -7.51 5.69
C ILE A 34 6.65 -9.03 5.69
N ASP A 35 6.48 -9.68 6.82
CA ASP A 35 6.63 -11.14 6.94
C ASP A 35 5.64 -11.89 6.05
N ALA A 36 4.38 -11.45 6.01
CA ALA A 36 3.35 -12.05 5.18
C ALA A 36 3.62 -11.88 3.67
N SER A 37 4.36 -10.86 3.28
CA SER A 37 4.66 -10.55 1.88
C SER A 37 5.78 -11.42 1.29
N HIS A 38 6.59 -12.07 2.12
CA HIS A 38 7.76 -12.85 1.71
C HIS A 38 8.70 -12.12 0.75
N ILE A 39 8.78 -10.79 0.87
CA ILE A 39 9.70 -9.98 0.06
C ILE A 39 11.15 -10.21 0.48
N ASP A 40 12.04 -10.10 -0.50
CA ASP A 40 13.48 -10.22 -0.31
C ASP A 40 14.25 -9.24 -1.23
N LYS A 41 15.55 -9.33 -1.28
CA LYS A 41 16.42 -8.44 -2.06
C LYS A 41 16.38 -8.68 -3.57
N SER A 42 15.54 -9.58 -4.06
CA SER A 42 15.20 -9.75 -5.48
C SER A 42 13.83 -9.17 -5.83
N THR A 43 13.06 -8.73 -4.84
CA THR A 43 11.68 -8.28 -4.99
C THR A 43 11.59 -6.77 -5.22
N GLY A 44 10.84 -6.38 -6.25
CA GLY A 44 10.31 -5.03 -6.43
C GLY A 44 8.93 -4.89 -5.77
N VAL A 45 8.70 -3.81 -5.08
CA VAL A 45 7.42 -3.54 -4.41
C VAL A 45 6.73 -2.34 -5.02
N ILE A 46 5.45 -2.50 -5.34
CA ILE A 46 4.54 -1.39 -5.63
C ILE A 46 3.77 -1.07 -4.35
N GLU A 47 3.88 0.16 -3.90
CA GLU A 47 3.12 0.68 -2.75
C GLU A 47 2.17 1.78 -3.20
N VAL A 48 0.94 1.76 -2.68
CA VAL A 48 -0.06 2.80 -2.93
C VAL A 48 -0.32 3.56 -1.63
N GLY A 49 -0.13 4.88 -1.68
CA GLY A 49 -0.37 5.75 -0.53
C GLY A 49 0.63 5.55 0.61
N PRO A 50 1.92 5.84 0.40
CA PRO A 50 2.95 5.69 1.44
C PRO A 50 2.71 6.55 2.67
N GLY A 51 1.89 7.60 2.57
CA GLY A 51 1.57 8.50 3.69
C GLY A 51 2.82 9.15 4.26
N MET A 52 3.12 8.88 5.52
CA MET A 52 4.32 9.38 6.21
C MET A 52 5.57 8.52 5.97
N GLY A 53 5.44 7.41 5.24
CA GLY A 53 6.56 6.54 4.89
C GLY A 53 6.88 5.45 5.91
N SER A 54 6.04 5.20 6.90
CA SER A 54 6.32 4.18 7.93
C SER A 54 6.42 2.77 7.38
N LEU A 55 5.48 2.37 6.53
CA LEU A 55 5.54 1.08 5.82
C LEU A 55 6.65 1.12 4.76
N THR A 56 6.76 2.20 4.01
CA THR A 56 7.77 2.38 2.94
C THR A 56 9.19 2.16 3.45
N GLU A 57 9.51 2.70 4.62
CA GLU A 57 10.82 2.55 5.25
C GLU A 57 11.17 1.07 5.50
N GLN A 58 10.23 0.29 6.00
CA GLN A 58 10.44 -1.14 6.26
C GLN A 58 10.47 -1.95 4.95
N LEU A 59 9.68 -1.57 3.96
CA LEU A 59 9.76 -2.15 2.61
C LEU A 59 11.14 -1.90 2.00
N ALA A 60 11.67 -0.68 2.12
CA ALA A 60 13.00 -0.32 1.63
C ALA A 60 14.13 -1.15 2.24
N LYS A 61 14.02 -1.48 3.53
CA LYS A 61 14.99 -2.35 4.21
C LYS A 61 14.98 -3.80 3.73
N SER A 62 13.84 -4.29 3.25
CA SER A 62 13.61 -5.70 2.94
C SER A 62 13.62 -6.01 1.44
N ALA A 63 13.17 -5.09 0.60
CA ALA A 63 13.05 -5.25 -0.84
C ALA A 63 14.30 -4.78 -1.59
N LYS A 64 14.39 -5.16 -2.88
CA LYS A 64 15.39 -4.62 -3.80
C LYS A 64 15.08 -3.18 -4.15
N LYS A 65 13.83 -2.91 -4.55
CA LYS A 65 13.33 -1.58 -4.91
C LYS A 65 11.88 -1.39 -4.48
N VAL A 66 11.53 -0.17 -4.14
CA VAL A 66 10.18 0.25 -3.78
C VAL A 66 9.73 1.37 -4.70
N LEU A 67 8.60 1.19 -5.34
CA LEU A 67 7.93 2.17 -6.19
C LEU A 67 6.61 2.57 -5.51
N SER A 68 6.53 3.81 -5.02
CA SER A 68 5.38 4.28 -4.26
C SER A 68 4.65 5.40 -5.01
N PHE A 69 3.33 5.32 -5.04
CA PHE A 69 2.45 6.34 -5.64
C PHE A 69 1.73 7.12 -4.55
N GLU A 70 1.97 8.43 -4.48
CA GLU A 70 1.33 9.34 -3.52
C GLU A 70 0.59 10.45 -4.24
N ILE A 71 -0.72 10.54 -4.01
CA ILE A 71 -1.57 11.57 -4.63
C ILE A 71 -1.44 12.93 -3.92
N ASP A 72 -1.18 12.94 -2.61
CA ASP A 72 -1.08 14.18 -1.83
C ASP A 72 0.30 14.82 -1.95
N GLN A 73 0.39 15.86 -2.77
CA GLN A 73 1.61 16.62 -2.98
C GLN A 73 2.24 17.15 -1.67
N ARG A 74 1.44 17.40 -0.63
CA ARG A 74 1.92 17.89 0.66
C ARG A 74 2.77 16.88 1.42
N LEU A 75 2.61 15.59 1.10
CA LEU A 75 3.39 14.51 1.71
C LEU A 75 4.77 14.32 1.06
N ILE A 76 5.00 14.84 -0.13
CA ILE A 76 6.27 14.66 -0.83
C ILE A 76 7.47 15.19 -0.03
N PRO A 77 7.44 16.41 0.56
CA PRO A 77 8.53 16.86 1.43
C PRO A 77 8.74 15.97 2.66
N VAL A 78 7.65 15.49 3.25
CA VAL A 78 7.69 14.58 4.42
C VAL A 78 8.37 13.26 4.04
N LEU A 79 7.99 12.69 2.90
CA LEU A 79 8.57 11.44 2.39
C LEU A 79 10.06 11.59 2.06
N LYS A 80 10.47 12.73 1.51
CA LYS A 80 11.88 13.03 1.26
C LYS A 80 12.69 13.03 2.57
N GLU A 81 12.16 13.61 3.63
CA GLU A 81 12.79 13.60 4.95
C GLU A 81 12.83 12.20 5.56
N THR A 82 11.69 11.51 5.57
CA THR A 82 11.56 10.17 6.17
C THR A 82 12.43 9.13 5.47
N LEU A 83 12.51 9.20 4.14
CA LEU A 83 13.13 8.17 3.30
C LEU A 83 14.54 8.55 2.83
N HIS A 84 15.07 9.68 3.27
CA HIS A 84 16.39 10.16 2.91
C HIS A 84 17.52 9.10 3.07
N PRO A 85 17.51 8.22 4.10
CA PRO A 85 18.55 7.19 4.26
C PRO A 85 18.48 6.05 3.23
N TYR A 86 17.41 5.95 2.42
CA TYR A 86 17.17 4.84 1.50
C TYR A 86 17.31 5.29 0.05
N ASP A 87 18.19 4.66 -0.70
CA ASP A 87 18.48 4.94 -2.11
C ASP A 87 17.63 4.10 -3.09
N ASN A 88 16.87 3.14 -2.57
CA ASN A 88 16.09 2.17 -3.35
C ASN A 88 14.59 2.48 -3.40
N VAL A 89 14.18 3.68 -3.04
CA VAL A 89 12.77 4.14 -3.06
C VAL A 89 12.56 5.20 -4.12
N THR A 90 11.56 4.98 -4.97
CA THR A 90 11.06 5.98 -5.93
C THR A 90 9.65 6.39 -5.54
N ILE A 91 9.43 7.68 -5.33
CA ILE A 91 8.10 8.25 -5.06
C ILE A 91 7.60 8.95 -6.31
N ILE A 92 6.41 8.55 -6.78
CA ILE A 92 5.71 9.20 -7.89
C ILE A 92 4.50 9.95 -7.32
N ASN A 93 4.46 11.26 -7.53
CA ASN A 93 3.33 12.09 -7.11
C ASN A 93 2.23 12.07 -8.17
N GLU A 94 1.50 10.97 -8.22
CA GLU A 94 0.39 10.75 -9.14
C GLU A 94 -0.73 9.95 -8.47
N ASP A 95 -1.94 10.11 -9.01
CA ASP A 95 -3.06 9.21 -8.71
C ASP A 95 -2.81 7.85 -9.36
N ILE A 96 -2.75 6.79 -8.57
CA ILE A 96 -2.53 5.42 -9.05
C ILE A 96 -3.55 4.97 -10.10
N LEU A 97 -4.78 5.50 -10.04
CA LEU A 97 -5.83 5.20 -11.02
C LEU A 97 -5.60 5.86 -12.38
N LYS A 98 -4.74 6.87 -12.46
CA LYS A 98 -4.41 7.63 -13.68
C LYS A 98 -3.00 7.36 -14.18
N ALA A 99 -2.12 6.84 -13.32
CA ALA A 99 -0.73 6.57 -13.64
C ALA A 99 -0.59 5.43 -14.65
N ASP A 100 0.43 5.52 -15.51
CA ASP A 100 0.88 4.40 -16.33
C ASP A 100 1.78 3.48 -15.48
N ILE A 101 1.14 2.57 -14.75
CA ILE A 101 1.81 1.67 -13.81
C ILE A 101 2.75 0.72 -14.56
N ALA A 102 2.33 0.19 -15.70
CA ALA A 102 3.16 -0.72 -16.50
C ALA A 102 4.46 -0.05 -16.96
N ALA A 103 4.41 1.18 -17.44
CA ALA A 103 5.58 1.96 -17.80
C ALA A 103 6.49 2.24 -16.61
N SER A 104 5.92 2.59 -15.47
CA SER A 104 6.66 2.84 -14.22
C SER A 104 7.36 1.58 -13.70
N VAL A 105 6.69 0.44 -13.74
CA VAL A 105 7.28 -0.87 -13.37
C VAL A 105 8.44 -1.21 -14.31
N ASN A 106 8.26 -1.03 -15.60
CA ASN A 106 9.33 -1.28 -16.58
C ASN A 106 10.53 -0.34 -16.39
N THR A 107 10.30 0.89 -15.98
CA THR A 107 11.38 1.87 -15.76
C THR A 107 12.12 1.62 -14.45
N TYR A 108 11.40 1.37 -13.36
CA TYR A 108 11.95 1.38 -12.00
C TYR A 108 12.15 0.01 -11.38
N LEU A 109 11.41 -1.01 -11.83
CA LEU A 109 11.44 -2.37 -11.26
C LEU A 109 11.89 -3.44 -12.28
N ASN A 110 12.44 -3.05 -13.40
CA ASN A 110 12.82 -3.96 -14.50
C ASN A 110 13.93 -4.97 -14.13
N ASP A 111 14.70 -4.70 -13.10
CA ASP A 111 15.76 -5.55 -12.59
C ASP A 111 15.35 -6.41 -11.39
N CYS A 112 14.07 -6.42 -11.07
CA CYS A 112 13.50 -7.23 -9.99
C CYS A 112 12.97 -8.56 -10.53
N ASP A 113 13.26 -9.66 -9.85
CA ASP A 113 12.83 -11.01 -10.26
C ASP A 113 11.35 -11.26 -9.95
N LYS A 114 10.83 -10.56 -8.94
CA LYS A 114 9.47 -10.70 -8.43
C LYS A 114 8.90 -9.32 -8.12
N ILE A 115 7.61 -9.14 -8.37
CA ILE A 115 6.89 -7.89 -8.07
C ILE A 115 5.72 -8.18 -7.15
N MET A 116 5.71 -7.51 -6.00
CA MET A 116 4.64 -7.57 -5.01
C MET A 116 3.98 -6.21 -4.84
N VAL A 117 2.67 -6.21 -4.66
CA VAL A 117 1.94 -5.04 -4.17
C VAL A 117 1.82 -5.17 -2.66
N VAL A 118 2.39 -4.23 -1.93
CA VAL A 118 2.31 -4.18 -0.46
C VAL A 118 1.88 -2.78 -0.04
N ALA A 119 0.69 -2.64 0.52
CA ALA A 119 0.13 -1.31 0.78
C ALA A 119 -0.92 -1.29 1.90
N ASN A 120 -0.97 -0.16 2.61
CA ASN A 120 -2.13 0.26 3.37
C ASN A 120 -3.02 1.11 2.46
N LEU A 121 -4.04 0.48 1.85
CA LEU A 121 -4.83 1.11 0.81
C LEU A 121 -5.72 2.24 1.36
N PRO A 122 -5.84 3.38 0.63
CA PRO A 122 -6.78 4.43 0.97
C PRO A 122 -8.23 3.92 0.94
N TYR A 123 -9.00 4.17 2.01
CA TYR A 123 -10.32 3.55 2.21
C TYR A 123 -11.34 3.94 1.14
N TYR A 124 -11.32 5.19 0.69
CA TYR A 124 -12.33 5.73 -0.23
C TYR A 124 -12.23 5.18 -1.66
N ILE A 125 -11.10 4.58 -2.05
CA ILE A 125 -10.83 4.06 -3.39
C ILE A 125 -10.21 2.66 -3.40
N THR A 126 -10.32 1.89 -2.32
CA THR A 126 -9.71 0.55 -2.22
C THR A 126 -10.15 -0.38 -3.34
N THR A 127 -11.45 -0.50 -3.60
CA THR A 127 -11.99 -1.36 -4.65
C THR A 127 -11.52 -0.95 -6.05
N PRO A 128 -11.64 0.32 -6.48
CA PRO A 128 -11.09 0.75 -7.78
C PRO A 128 -9.59 0.48 -7.95
N ILE A 129 -8.78 0.69 -6.91
CA ILE A 129 -7.34 0.42 -6.96
C ILE A 129 -7.06 -1.06 -7.19
N LEU A 130 -7.69 -1.94 -6.43
CA LEU A 130 -7.49 -3.39 -6.56
C LEU A 130 -7.92 -3.88 -7.94
N LEU A 131 -9.09 -3.47 -8.43
CA LEU A 131 -9.58 -3.85 -9.75
C LEU A 131 -8.63 -3.34 -10.85
N ASN A 132 -8.17 -2.11 -10.75
CA ASN A 132 -7.22 -1.53 -11.70
C ASN A 132 -5.92 -2.34 -11.76
N LEU A 133 -5.32 -2.64 -10.62
CA LEU A 133 -4.07 -3.40 -10.54
C LEU A 133 -4.23 -4.84 -11.07
N MET A 134 -5.33 -5.51 -10.73
CA MET A 134 -5.56 -6.90 -11.13
C MET A 134 -5.90 -7.06 -12.62
N GLN A 135 -6.55 -6.07 -13.22
CA GLN A 135 -7.02 -6.13 -14.61
C GLN A 135 -6.00 -5.62 -15.63
N GLN A 136 -4.95 -4.94 -15.18
CA GLN A 136 -3.87 -4.49 -16.07
C GLN A 136 -2.87 -5.61 -16.34
N ASP A 137 -2.24 -5.55 -17.51
CA ASP A 137 -1.14 -6.45 -17.89
C ASP A 137 0.17 -5.99 -17.22
N ILE A 138 0.26 -6.22 -15.92
CA ILE A 138 1.43 -5.94 -15.10
C ILE A 138 1.86 -7.25 -14.43
N PRO A 139 3.15 -7.60 -14.45
CA PRO A 139 3.64 -8.88 -13.91
C PRO A 139 3.69 -8.87 -12.38
N ILE A 140 2.53 -8.75 -11.72
CA ILE A 140 2.40 -8.77 -10.27
C ILE A 140 2.27 -10.21 -9.79
N ASP A 141 3.19 -10.64 -8.92
CA ASP A 141 3.24 -11.99 -8.39
C ASP A 141 2.33 -12.18 -7.16
N GLY A 142 2.02 -11.12 -6.46
CA GLY A 142 1.11 -11.19 -5.32
C GLY A 142 0.81 -9.84 -4.68
N TYR A 143 -0.14 -9.86 -3.75
CA TYR A 143 -0.65 -8.69 -3.04
C TYR A 143 -0.68 -8.96 -1.54
N VAL A 144 -0.16 -8.05 -0.75
CA VAL A 144 -0.41 -7.99 0.70
C VAL A 144 -0.92 -6.60 1.01
N VAL A 145 -2.21 -6.50 1.24
CA VAL A 145 -2.89 -5.20 1.33
C VAL A 145 -3.73 -5.13 2.59
N MET A 146 -3.73 -3.96 3.19
CA MET A 146 -4.58 -3.62 4.32
C MET A 146 -5.75 -2.76 3.85
N MET A 147 -6.95 -3.06 4.36
CA MET A 147 -8.18 -2.40 3.98
C MET A 147 -9.19 -2.44 5.12
N GLN A 148 -10.31 -1.77 4.96
CA GLN A 148 -11.43 -1.92 5.88
C GLN A 148 -11.91 -3.38 5.91
N LYS A 149 -12.33 -3.86 7.08
CA LYS A 149 -12.74 -5.25 7.31
C LYS A 149 -13.81 -5.73 6.33
N GLU A 150 -14.82 -4.91 6.10
CA GLU A 150 -15.93 -5.25 5.18
C GLU A 150 -15.48 -5.40 3.72
N VAL A 151 -14.47 -4.66 3.27
CA VAL A 151 -13.87 -4.84 1.93
C VAL A 151 -13.09 -6.14 1.86
N GLY A 152 -12.32 -6.46 2.90
CA GLY A 152 -11.61 -7.74 3.01
C GLY A 152 -12.56 -8.95 3.02
N GLU A 153 -13.69 -8.83 3.71
CA GLU A 153 -14.73 -9.86 3.70
C GLU A 153 -15.34 -10.09 2.32
N ARG A 154 -15.52 -9.04 1.52
CA ARG A 154 -15.96 -9.16 0.12
C ARG A 154 -14.94 -9.86 -0.76
N LEU A 155 -13.66 -9.58 -0.59
CA LEU A 155 -12.59 -10.24 -1.36
C LEU A 155 -12.62 -11.76 -1.17
N ASN A 156 -12.80 -12.22 0.05
CA ASN A 156 -12.74 -13.62 0.43
C ASN A 156 -14.13 -14.27 0.59
N ALA A 157 -15.19 -13.63 0.10
CA ALA A 157 -16.55 -14.13 0.25
C ALA A 157 -16.80 -15.39 -0.58
N GLN A 158 -17.63 -16.29 -0.04
CA GLN A 158 -18.07 -17.50 -0.73
C GLN A 158 -19.34 -17.22 -1.53
N VAL A 159 -19.50 -17.94 -2.64
CA VAL A 159 -20.71 -17.91 -3.46
C VAL A 159 -21.95 -18.17 -2.61
N GLY A 160 -23.00 -17.39 -2.82
CA GLY A 160 -24.26 -17.52 -2.09
C GLY A 160 -24.31 -16.75 -0.77
N THR A 161 -23.23 -16.10 -0.35
CA THR A 161 -23.23 -15.24 0.83
C THR A 161 -23.58 -13.79 0.45
N LYS A 162 -24.08 -13.02 1.43
CA LYS A 162 -24.44 -11.60 1.23
C LYS A 162 -23.24 -10.73 0.81
N ALA A 163 -22.03 -11.08 1.25
CA ALA A 163 -20.80 -10.36 0.96
C ALA A 163 -20.28 -10.63 -0.46
N TYR A 164 -20.73 -11.69 -1.12
CA TYR A 164 -20.27 -12.08 -2.46
C TYR A 164 -20.83 -11.13 -3.53
N GLY A 165 -19.93 -10.55 -4.32
CA GLY A 165 -20.25 -9.61 -5.38
C GLY A 165 -19.16 -9.48 -6.42
N SER A 166 -19.18 -8.42 -7.21
CA SER A 166 -18.24 -8.20 -8.32
C SER A 166 -16.78 -8.20 -7.87
N LEU A 167 -16.46 -7.61 -6.72
CA LEU A 167 -15.10 -7.61 -6.17
C LEU A 167 -14.64 -9.04 -5.83
N SER A 168 -15.51 -9.85 -5.24
CA SER A 168 -15.23 -11.27 -4.95
C SER A 168 -14.89 -12.05 -6.21
N ILE A 169 -15.70 -11.87 -7.25
CA ILE A 169 -15.55 -12.55 -8.56
C ILE A 169 -14.19 -12.19 -9.17
N VAL A 170 -13.88 -10.91 -9.28
CA VAL A 170 -12.64 -10.44 -9.92
C VAL A 170 -11.42 -10.88 -9.11
N ALA A 171 -11.43 -10.66 -7.80
CA ALA A 171 -10.31 -11.04 -6.95
C ALA A 171 -10.02 -12.55 -7.00
N GLN A 172 -11.06 -13.38 -6.92
CA GLN A 172 -10.90 -14.84 -6.93
C GLN A 172 -10.63 -15.40 -8.33
N TYR A 173 -10.94 -14.65 -9.38
CA TYR A 173 -10.54 -15.00 -10.75
C TYR A 173 -9.02 -14.84 -10.94
N TYR A 174 -8.43 -13.75 -10.45
CA TYR A 174 -7.01 -13.44 -10.65
C TYR A 174 -6.10 -13.98 -9.55
N THR A 175 -6.63 -14.24 -8.33
CA THR A 175 -5.82 -14.54 -7.15
C THR A 175 -6.48 -15.60 -6.26
N GLU A 176 -5.67 -16.23 -5.41
CA GLU A 176 -6.13 -16.91 -4.21
C GLU A 176 -6.09 -15.91 -3.06
N THR A 177 -7.21 -15.75 -2.35
CA THR A 177 -7.35 -14.78 -1.27
C THR A 177 -7.34 -15.44 0.10
N SER A 178 -6.65 -14.84 1.06
CA SER A 178 -6.67 -15.27 2.45
C SER A 178 -6.56 -14.07 3.39
N LYS A 179 -7.13 -14.19 4.59
CA LYS A 179 -6.97 -13.20 5.64
C LYS A 179 -5.73 -13.52 6.48
N VAL A 180 -4.81 -12.55 6.60
CA VAL A 180 -3.61 -12.68 7.42
C VAL A 180 -3.90 -12.33 8.88
N LEU A 181 -4.48 -11.14 9.13
CA LEU A 181 -4.81 -10.68 10.48
C LEU A 181 -5.88 -9.60 10.45
N THR A 182 -6.46 -9.34 11.63
CA THR A 182 -7.35 -8.18 11.87
C THR A 182 -6.59 -7.16 12.69
N VAL A 183 -6.67 -5.89 12.27
CA VAL A 183 -5.90 -4.78 12.82
C VAL A 183 -6.82 -3.82 13.58
N PRO A 184 -6.51 -3.45 14.84
CA PRO A 184 -7.33 -2.51 15.60
C PRO A 184 -7.15 -1.08 15.09
N LYS A 185 -8.18 -0.25 15.27
CA LYS A 185 -8.18 1.17 14.87
C LYS A 185 -7.07 2.00 15.54
N SER A 186 -6.64 1.59 16.72
CA SER A 186 -5.63 2.29 17.53
C SER A 186 -4.24 2.33 16.90
N VAL A 187 -3.97 1.50 15.89
CA VAL A 187 -2.67 1.48 15.20
C VAL A 187 -2.53 2.54 14.11
N PHE A 188 -3.58 3.35 13.91
CA PHE A 188 -3.62 4.44 12.93
C PHE A 188 -3.63 5.81 13.57
N LEU A 189 -3.10 6.78 12.85
CA LEU A 189 -3.17 8.20 13.20
C LEU A 189 -3.67 9.00 11.97
N PRO A 190 -4.80 9.72 12.05
CA PRO A 190 -5.83 9.56 13.09
C PRO A 190 -6.48 8.18 13.03
N PRO A 191 -7.13 7.72 14.11
CA PRO A 191 -7.94 6.49 14.02
C PRO A 191 -9.09 6.67 13.02
N PRO A 192 -9.40 5.63 12.22
CA PRO A 192 -10.51 5.66 11.27
C PRO A 192 -11.89 5.63 11.90
#